data_9e3cfc979e4e33905f40365f6f534d8c
#
_entry.id   9e3cfc979e4e33905f40365f6f534d8c
#
_cell.length_a   1.000
_cell.length_b   1.000
_cell.length_c   1.000
_cell.angle_alpha   90.00
_cell.angle_beta   90.00
_cell.angle_gamma   90.00
#
_symmetry.space_group_name_H-M   'P 1'
#
loop_
_entity.id
_entity.type
_entity.pdbx_description
1 polymer ?
#
loop_
_entity_poly.entity_id
_entity_poly.type
_entity_poly.pdbx_seq_one_letter_code
_entity_poly.pdbx_strand_id
1 'polypeptide(L)'
;SKQSRGLGDVYKRQDISSAAFFMVAAAICPGSEINLLNIGINPTRIGVINILKEMGADIKITNRQDELCEPTANIHVRYSSLKGIEIPENQVSLAIDEFPIIFVAAACATGDTILRGAEELKVKESDRIESMAKGLKILGIETDVFDDGIKIIGGKIGSGTVNSNHDHRIAMAFSVAGLRSSGAITIQNCKNIATSFPNFVDIARSVGMKIDLESN
;
A
#
# COMPACT_ATOMS: atom_id res chain seq x y z
N SER A 1 6.27 27.19 15.27
CA SER A 1 6.96 25.90 15.05
C SER A 1 5.98 24.93 14.41
N LYS A 2 6.23 24.54 13.15
CA LYS A 2 5.54 23.43 12.53
C LYS A 2 6.05 22.16 13.21
N GLN A 3 5.29 21.63 14.15
CA GLN A 3 5.50 20.27 14.63
C GLN A 3 5.28 19.31 13.46
N SER A 4 6.34 18.64 13.00
CA SER A 4 6.23 17.44 12.21
C SER A 4 5.46 16.42 13.05
N ARG A 5 4.24 16.10 12.67
CA ARG A 5 3.49 15.00 13.30
C ARG A 5 4.10 13.70 12.78
N GLY A 6 5.08 13.17 13.50
CA GLY A 6 5.52 11.79 13.29
C GLY A 6 4.34 10.86 13.48
N LEU A 7 4.16 9.92 12.56
CA LEU A 7 3.28 8.78 12.77
C LEU A 7 3.92 7.95 13.89
N GLY A 8 3.20 7.70 15.00
CA GLY A 8 3.74 7.02 16.19
C GLY A 8 4.15 5.57 15.93
N ASP A 9 4.62 4.90 16.98
CA ASP A 9 4.95 3.48 16.95
C ASP A 9 3.67 2.64 16.79
N VAL A 10 3.64 1.75 15.79
CA VAL A 10 2.50 0.85 15.56
C VAL A 10 2.85 -0.54 16.06
N TYR A 11 2.18 -0.95 17.12
CA TYR A 11 2.25 -2.31 17.66
C TYR A 11 1.18 -3.18 17.00
N LYS A 12 1.52 -3.96 15.98
CA LYS A 12 0.69 -5.11 15.60
C LYS A 12 1.32 -6.12 14.68
N ARG A 13 1.05 -7.39 15.02
CA ARG A 13 1.29 -8.63 14.27
C ARG A 13 2.41 -8.55 13.23
N GLN A 14 3.31 -9.47 13.32
CA GLN A 14 4.47 -9.75 12.46
C GLN A 14 4.16 -9.89 10.95
N ASP A 15 2.93 -9.57 10.52
CA ASP A 15 2.49 -9.73 9.14
C ASP A 15 2.90 -8.54 8.27
N ILE A 16 3.78 -8.82 7.32
CA ILE A 16 4.29 -7.83 6.36
C ILE A 16 3.18 -7.26 5.47
N SER A 17 2.15 -8.06 5.12
CA SER A 17 1.05 -7.59 4.29
C SER A 17 0.24 -6.49 4.98
N SER A 18 0.00 -6.64 6.28
CA SER A 18 -0.65 -5.60 7.09
C SER A 18 0.25 -4.36 7.25
N ALA A 19 1.55 -4.57 7.44
CA ALA A 19 2.53 -3.50 7.57
C ALA A 19 2.70 -2.69 6.28
N ALA A 20 2.53 -3.32 5.12
CA ALA A 20 2.72 -2.70 3.81
C ALA A 20 1.84 -1.46 3.60
N PHE A 21 0.60 -1.45 4.12
CA PHE A 21 -0.29 -0.29 4.02
C PHE A 21 0.29 0.93 4.72
N PHE A 22 0.88 0.73 5.90
CA PHE A 22 1.50 1.81 6.68
C PHE A 22 2.88 2.19 6.15
N MET A 23 3.63 1.25 5.57
CA MET A 23 4.87 1.56 4.85
C MET A 23 4.60 2.52 3.69
N VAL A 24 3.61 2.21 2.86
CA VAL A 24 3.25 3.09 1.73
C VAL A 24 2.67 4.40 2.23
N ALA A 25 1.79 4.38 3.25
CA ALA A 25 1.23 5.60 3.84
C ALA A 25 2.34 6.59 4.27
N ALA A 26 3.38 6.10 4.95
CA ALA A 26 4.51 6.92 5.35
C ALA A 26 5.37 7.36 4.17
N ALA A 27 5.62 6.47 3.21
CA ALA A 27 6.45 6.79 2.05
C ALA A 27 5.85 7.87 1.15
N ILE A 28 4.51 7.91 1.00
CA ILE A 28 3.83 8.87 0.11
C ILE A 28 3.41 10.18 0.79
N CYS A 29 3.27 10.22 2.12
CA CYS A 29 2.73 11.39 2.83
C CYS A 29 3.86 12.35 3.25
N PRO A 30 3.94 13.59 2.72
CA PRO A 30 5.02 14.53 3.03
C PRO A 30 5.16 14.81 4.53
N GLY A 31 6.39 14.71 5.03
CA GLY A 31 6.75 14.99 6.41
C GLY A 31 6.38 13.88 7.40
N SER A 32 5.95 12.71 6.92
CA SER A 32 5.65 11.56 7.77
C SER A 32 6.83 10.61 7.92
N GLU A 33 6.84 9.92 9.05
CA GLU A 33 7.71 8.80 9.33
C GLU A 33 7.00 7.81 10.25
N ILE A 34 7.33 6.53 10.14
CA ILE A 34 6.75 5.47 10.96
C ILE A 34 7.81 4.43 11.35
N ASN A 35 7.67 3.89 12.56
CA ASN A 35 8.40 2.72 13.02
C ASN A 35 7.43 1.54 13.15
N LEU A 36 7.65 0.49 12.39
CA LEU A 36 6.91 -0.76 12.45
C LEU A 36 7.78 -1.79 13.18
N LEU A 37 7.31 -2.27 14.33
CA LEU A 37 8.11 -3.11 15.22
C LEU A 37 7.79 -4.59 15.00
N ASN A 38 8.84 -5.44 15.06
CA ASN A 38 8.76 -6.90 15.00
C ASN A 38 7.96 -7.42 13.77
N ILE A 39 8.25 -6.86 12.60
CA ILE A 39 7.62 -7.28 11.34
C ILE A 39 8.33 -8.51 10.79
N GLY A 40 7.57 -9.54 10.38
CA GLY A 40 8.10 -10.69 9.67
C GLY A 40 8.75 -10.26 8.35
N ILE A 41 10.01 -10.65 8.16
CA ILE A 41 10.79 -10.33 6.96
C ILE A 41 11.23 -11.62 6.26
N ASN A 42 10.31 -12.57 6.13
CA ASN A 42 10.55 -13.78 5.40
C ASN A 42 11.01 -13.46 3.97
N PRO A 43 12.16 -13.96 3.51
CA PRO A 43 12.69 -13.68 2.17
C PRO A 43 11.72 -13.95 1.02
N THR A 44 10.76 -14.88 1.21
CA THR A 44 9.74 -15.19 0.21
C THR A 44 8.57 -14.21 0.18
N ARG A 45 8.52 -13.21 1.08
CA ARG A 45 7.43 -12.24 1.22
C ARG A 45 7.87 -10.77 1.31
N ILE A 46 9.15 -10.49 1.16
CA ILE A 46 9.69 -9.12 1.28
C ILE A 46 9.65 -8.33 -0.03
N GLY A 47 9.00 -8.84 -1.06
CA GLY A 47 8.91 -8.17 -2.37
C GLY A 47 8.43 -6.74 -2.29
N VAL A 48 7.46 -6.44 -1.42
CA VAL A 48 6.98 -5.06 -1.22
C VAL A 48 8.08 -4.12 -0.74
N ILE A 49 8.96 -4.56 0.16
CA ILE A 49 10.10 -3.75 0.64
C ILE A 49 11.07 -3.49 -0.50
N ASN A 50 11.39 -4.54 -1.28
CA ASN A 50 12.32 -4.44 -2.39
C ASN A 50 11.80 -3.48 -3.47
N ILE A 51 10.54 -3.66 -3.89
CA ILE A 51 9.89 -2.80 -4.88
C ILE A 51 9.85 -1.34 -4.41
N LEU A 52 9.42 -1.09 -3.17
CA LEU A 52 9.37 0.28 -2.65
C LEU A 52 10.76 0.92 -2.58
N LYS A 53 11.80 0.16 -2.22
CA LYS A 53 13.19 0.66 -2.24
C LYS A 53 13.65 0.99 -3.66
N GLU A 54 13.34 0.17 -4.65
CA GLU A 54 13.64 0.45 -6.06
C GLU A 54 12.90 1.69 -6.55
N MET A 55 11.67 1.93 -6.08
CA MET A 55 10.94 3.17 -6.31
C MET A 55 11.55 4.38 -5.58
N GLY A 56 12.57 4.19 -4.74
CA GLY A 56 13.26 5.26 -4.01
C GLY A 56 12.72 5.56 -2.61
N ALA A 57 11.94 4.66 -2.01
CA ALA A 57 11.47 4.82 -0.64
C ALA A 57 12.62 4.76 0.39
N ASP A 58 12.63 5.68 1.35
CA ASP A 58 13.56 5.66 2.49
C ASP A 58 13.08 4.65 3.53
N ILE A 59 13.52 3.41 3.35
CA ILE A 59 13.20 2.28 4.23
C ILE A 59 14.47 1.74 4.88
N LYS A 60 14.51 1.74 6.22
CA LYS A 60 15.60 1.16 7.02
C LYS A 60 15.09 -0.03 7.81
N ILE A 61 15.84 -1.12 7.75
CA ILE A 61 15.57 -2.35 8.50
C ILE A 61 16.58 -2.41 9.63
N THR A 62 16.11 -2.54 10.87
CA THR A 62 16.92 -2.57 12.07
C THR A 62 16.47 -3.70 13.01
N ASN A 63 17.26 -4.02 14.02
CA ASN A 63 16.92 -5.01 15.03
C ASN A 63 16.45 -6.35 14.45
N ARG A 64 17.16 -6.84 13.43
CA ARG A 64 16.87 -8.13 12.83
C ARG A 64 17.11 -9.25 13.82
N GLN A 65 16.15 -10.16 13.94
CA GLN A 65 16.18 -11.36 14.77
C GLN A 65 15.95 -12.58 13.89
N ASP A 66 16.94 -13.45 13.80
CA ASP A 66 16.91 -14.66 12.96
C ASP A 66 16.76 -15.95 13.80
N GLU A 67 16.65 -15.83 15.15
CA GLU A 67 16.68 -16.97 16.08
C GLU A 67 15.35 -17.74 16.15
N LEU A 68 14.28 -17.22 15.60
CA LEU A 68 12.95 -17.83 15.56
C LEU A 68 12.70 -18.47 14.19
N CYS A 69 11.66 -19.30 14.11
CA CYS A 69 11.27 -19.97 12.86
C CYS A 69 11.02 -19.02 11.68
N GLU A 70 10.73 -17.74 11.94
CA GLU A 70 10.56 -16.71 10.93
C GLU A 70 11.35 -15.46 11.33
N PRO A 71 12.22 -14.93 10.44
CA PRO A 71 12.99 -13.74 10.74
C PRO A 71 12.10 -12.51 10.90
N THR A 72 12.37 -11.70 11.92
CA THR A 72 11.68 -10.44 12.18
C THR A 72 12.64 -9.27 12.24
N ALA A 73 12.13 -8.06 12.00
CA ALA A 73 12.91 -6.83 12.14
C ALA A 73 11.99 -5.64 12.43
N ASN A 74 12.60 -4.53 12.83
CA ASN A 74 11.92 -3.25 12.84
C ASN A 74 12.13 -2.57 11.49
N ILE A 75 11.05 -1.98 10.96
CA ILE A 75 11.06 -1.28 9.68
C ILE A 75 10.75 0.19 9.94
N HIS A 76 11.71 1.04 9.65
CA HIS A 76 11.53 2.48 9.70
C HIS A 76 11.35 3.02 8.29
N VAL A 77 10.27 3.78 8.05
CA VAL A 77 9.94 4.37 6.77
C VAL A 77 9.73 5.86 6.91
N ARG A 78 10.31 6.64 6.00
CA ARG A 78 10.08 8.08 5.91
C ARG A 78 9.57 8.46 4.53
N TYR A 79 8.87 9.58 4.49
CA TYR A 79 8.45 10.20 3.23
C TYR A 79 9.60 10.31 2.23
N SER A 80 9.31 9.96 0.99
CA SER A 80 10.27 10.04 -0.12
C SER A 80 9.54 10.40 -1.41
N SER A 81 10.25 11.06 -2.32
CA SER A 81 9.75 11.25 -3.68
C SER A 81 9.95 9.97 -4.47
N LEU A 82 8.87 9.21 -4.61
CA LEU A 82 8.89 7.94 -5.33
C LEU A 82 9.00 8.17 -6.85
N LYS A 83 9.64 7.20 -7.53
CA LYS A 83 9.76 7.16 -9.00
C LYS A 83 9.10 5.90 -9.53
N GLY A 84 8.50 6.01 -10.71
CA GLY A 84 8.00 4.86 -11.45
C GLY A 84 9.16 3.94 -11.86
N ILE A 85 8.88 2.65 -11.90
CA ILE A 85 9.84 1.60 -12.26
C ILE A 85 9.15 0.54 -13.11
N GLU A 86 9.94 -0.22 -13.85
CA GLU A 86 9.53 -1.53 -14.33
C GLU A 86 9.81 -2.53 -13.20
N ILE A 87 8.75 -3.17 -12.69
CA ILE A 87 8.85 -4.07 -11.53
C ILE A 87 9.57 -5.35 -11.97
N PRO A 88 10.70 -5.73 -11.32
CA PRO A 88 11.42 -6.93 -11.69
C PRO A 88 10.53 -8.18 -11.53
N GLU A 89 10.54 -9.05 -12.54
CA GLU A 89 9.70 -10.23 -12.58
C GLU A 89 9.90 -11.14 -11.37
N ASN A 90 11.15 -11.26 -10.87
CA ASN A 90 11.48 -12.05 -9.69
C ASN A 90 10.91 -11.48 -8.37
N GLN A 91 10.39 -10.25 -8.37
CA GLN A 91 9.72 -9.66 -7.20
C GLN A 91 8.20 -9.90 -7.23
N VAL A 92 7.63 -10.31 -8.36
CA VAL A 92 6.17 -10.42 -8.53
C VAL A 92 5.58 -11.42 -7.54
N SER A 93 6.09 -12.64 -7.50
CA SER A 93 5.61 -13.68 -6.58
C SER A 93 5.86 -13.34 -5.10
N LEU A 94 6.93 -12.58 -4.81
CA LEU A 94 7.30 -12.18 -3.44
C LEU A 94 6.44 -11.04 -2.89
N ALA A 95 5.63 -10.38 -3.75
CA ALA A 95 4.77 -9.26 -3.40
C ALA A 95 3.33 -9.42 -3.90
N ILE A 96 2.95 -10.62 -4.31
CA ILE A 96 1.69 -10.84 -5.04
C ILE A 96 0.45 -10.31 -4.30
N ASP A 97 0.44 -10.40 -2.99
CA ASP A 97 -0.67 -9.93 -2.16
C ASP A 97 -0.62 -8.43 -1.86
N GLU A 98 0.52 -7.79 -2.03
CA GLU A 98 0.75 -6.38 -1.72
C GLU A 98 0.56 -5.45 -2.94
N PHE A 99 0.30 -5.99 -4.14
CA PHE A 99 0.15 -5.15 -5.34
C PHE A 99 -0.93 -4.08 -5.23
N PRO A 100 -2.11 -4.28 -4.61
CA PRO A 100 -3.06 -3.19 -4.45
C PRO A 100 -2.46 -1.94 -3.78
N ILE A 101 -1.66 -2.11 -2.74
CA ILE A 101 -1.03 -0.97 -2.07
C ILE A 101 0.19 -0.45 -2.84
N ILE A 102 0.92 -1.30 -3.55
CA ILE A 102 2.02 -0.89 -4.45
C ILE A 102 1.47 -0.02 -5.60
N PHE A 103 0.28 -0.32 -6.12
CA PHE A 103 -0.36 0.51 -7.15
C PHE A 103 -0.70 1.92 -6.64
N VAL A 104 -1.03 2.06 -5.35
CA VAL A 104 -1.19 3.39 -4.74
C VAL A 104 0.15 4.13 -4.65
N ALA A 105 1.25 3.44 -4.30
CA ALA A 105 2.59 4.01 -4.33
C ALA A 105 2.96 4.46 -5.76
N ALA A 106 2.65 3.62 -6.77
CA ALA A 106 2.86 3.93 -8.19
C ALA A 106 2.05 5.17 -8.63
N ALA A 107 0.79 5.27 -8.21
CA ALA A 107 -0.05 6.44 -8.50
C ALA A 107 0.50 7.75 -7.92
N CYS A 108 1.28 7.67 -6.84
CA CYS A 108 1.94 8.83 -6.20
C CYS A 108 3.37 9.06 -6.70
N ALA A 109 3.92 8.17 -7.52
CA ALA A 109 5.29 8.26 -8.03
C ALA A 109 5.41 9.25 -9.18
N THR A 110 6.63 9.64 -9.53
CA THR A 110 6.91 10.39 -10.76
C THR A 110 7.27 9.43 -11.87
N GLY A 111 6.57 9.50 -13.00
CA GLY A 111 6.77 8.61 -14.16
C GLY A 111 5.91 7.35 -14.10
N ASP A 112 6.22 6.40 -14.96
CA ASP A 112 5.44 5.20 -15.20
C ASP A 112 5.91 4.04 -14.35
N THR A 113 4.98 3.31 -13.73
CA THR A 113 5.25 2.01 -13.10
C THR A 113 4.60 0.91 -13.93
N ILE A 114 5.38 -0.11 -14.28
CA ILE A 114 4.93 -1.22 -15.13
C ILE A 114 5.06 -2.53 -14.37
N LEU A 115 3.99 -3.28 -14.30
CA LEU A 115 3.92 -4.64 -13.78
C LEU A 115 3.62 -5.60 -14.92
N ARG A 116 4.36 -6.71 -14.98
CA ARG A 116 4.13 -7.84 -15.89
C ARG A 116 4.22 -9.17 -15.14
N GLY A 117 3.72 -10.26 -15.74
CA GLY A 117 3.80 -11.59 -15.15
C GLY A 117 2.98 -11.78 -13.88
N ALA A 118 1.87 -11.05 -13.73
CA ALA A 118 1.05 -11.03 -12.51
C ALA A 118 -0.40 -11.50 -12.75
N GLU A 119 -0.61 -12.47 -13.64
CA GLU A 119 -1.94 -13.03 -13.97
C GLU A 119 -2.67 -13.56 -12.73
N GLU A 120 -1.92 -14.02 -11.73
CA GLU A 120 -2.49 -14.52 -10.47
C GLU A 120 -3.36 -13.47 -9.77
N LEU A 121 -3.10 -12.18 -9.97
CA LEU A 121 -3.91 -11.10 -9.38
C LEU A 121 -5.35 -11.07 -9.91
N LYS A 122 -5.62 -11.65 -11.09
CA LYS A 122 -6.97 -11.71 -11.69
C LYS A 122 -7.88 -12.74 -11.02
N VAL A 123 -7.32 -13.71 -10.31
CA VAL A 123 -8.05 -14.83 -9.70
C VAL A 123 -7.99 -14.83 -8.17
N LYS A 124 -7.71 -13.70 -7.55
CA LYS A 124 -7.77 -13.50 -6.08
C LYS A 124 -9.25 -13.32 -5.63
N GLU A 125 -9.49 -12.66 -4.48
CA GLU A 125 -10.85 -12.35 -3.99
C GLU A 125 -11.65 -11.52 -5.01
N SER A 126 -10.97 -10.76 -5.85
CA SER A 126 -11.46 -10.05 -7.01
C SER A 126 -10.40 -10.06 -8.11
N ASP A 127 -10.74 -9.65 -9.33
CA ASP A 127 -9.71 -9.23 -10.30
C ASP A 127 -9.08 -7.93 -9.77
N ARG A 128 -7.93 -8.08 -9.06
CA ARG A 128 -7.25 -6.96 -8.42
C ARG A 128 -6.67 -5.97 -9.41
N ILE A 129 -6.24 -6.42 -10.58
CA ILE A 129 -5.71 -5.54 -11.63
C ILE A 129 -6.83 -4.63 -12.15
N GLU A 130 -7.93 -5.24 -12.60
CA GLU A 130 -9.05 -4.49 -13.17
C GLU A 130 -9.74 -3.60 -12.13
N SER A 131 -9.92 -4.10 -10.90
CA SER A 131 -10.56 -3.35 -9.82
C SER A 131 -9.75 -2.13 -9.41
N MET A 132 -8.43 -2.28 -9.27
CA MET A 132 -7.54 -1.15 -8.96
C MET A 132 -7.46 -0.16 -10.13
N ALA A 133 -7.35 -0.64 -11.38
CA ALA A 133 -7.34 0.21 -12.56
C ALA A 133 -8.59 1.08 -12.66
N LYS A 134 -9.78 0.49 -12.46
CA LYS A 134 -11.05 1.24 -12.46
C LYS A 134 -11.09 2.30 -11.37
N GLY A 135 -10.70 1.93 -10.15
CA GLY A 135 -10.68 2.87 -9.03
C GLY A 135 -9.69 4.01 -9.24
N LEU A 136 -8.48 3.71 -9.71
CA LEU A 136 -7.46 4.71 -10.02
C LEU A 136 -7.90 5.67 -11.14
N LYS A 137 -8.57 5.15 -12.20
CA LYS A 137 -9.14 5.99 -13.27
C LYS A 137 -10.22 6.95 -12.75
N ILE A 138 -11.10 6.50 -11.84
CA ILE A 138 -12.09 7.36 -11.18
C ILE A 138 -11.39 8.50 -10.43
N LEU A 139 -10.24 8.21 -9.83
CA LEU A 139 -9.43 9.18 -9.09
C LEU A 139 -8.49 10.01 -9.97
N GLY A 140 -8.63 9.92 -11.32
CA GLY A 140 -7.87 10.72 -12.27
C GLY A 140 -6.46 10.23 -12.57
N ILE A 141 -6.13 9.00 -12.20
CA ILE A 141 -4.85 8.35 -12.51
C ILE A 141 -4.98 7.53 -13.78
N GLU A 142 -4.10 7.76 -14.75
CA GLU A 142 -4.07 7.00 -16.00
C GLU A 142 -3.48 5.62 -15.79
N THR A 143 -4.15 4.61 -16.37
CA THR A 143 -3.71 3.22 -16.29
C THR A 143 -3.99 2.48 -17.59
N ASP A 144 -3.06 1.61 -18.00
CA ASP A 144 -3.20 0.67 -19.11
C ASP A 144 -3.16 -0.76 -18.56
N VAL A 145 -4.23 -1.52 -18.75
CA VAL A 145 -4.33 -2.91 -18.30
C VAL A 145 -3.84 -3.83 -19.40
N PHE A 146 -2.99 -4.81 -19.03
CA PHE A 146 -2.49 -5.87 -19.88
C PHE A 146 -3.09 -7.23 -19.47
N ASP A 147 -2.88 -8.24 -20.29
CA ASP A 147 -3.33 -9.60 -19.96
C ASP A 147 -2.65 -10.14 -18.71
N ASP A 148 -1.41 -9.75 -18.46
CA ASP A 148 -0.53 -10.22 -17.39
C ASP A 148 -0.11 -9.14 -16.39
N GLY A 149 -0.72 -7.94 -16.44
CA GLY A 149 -0.27 -6.84 -15.59
C GLY A 149 -0.94 -5.51 -15.84
N ILE A 150 -0.26 -4.43 -15.45
CA ILE A 150 -0.77 -3.06 -15.54
C ILE A 150 0.38 -2.07 -15.66
N LYS A 151 0.14 -0.97 -16.39
CA LYS A 151 0.94 0.24 -16.34
C LYS A 151 0.15 1.31 -15.59
N ILE A 152 0.79 2.02 -14.69
CA ILE A 152 0.22 3.14 -13.92
C ILE A 152 1.10 4.36 -14.15
N ILE A 153 0.50 5.45 -14.60
CA ILE A 153 1.17 6.74 -14.78
C ILE A 153 0.95 7.56 -13.52
N GLY A 154 2.03 7.88 -12.82
CA GLY A 154 1.95 8.64 -11.57
C GLY A 154 1.42 10.05 -11.78
N GLY A 155 0.59 10.51 -10.85
CA GLY A 155 -0.13 11.77 -10.99
C GLY A 155 -0.69 12.31 -9.67
N LYS A 156 -1.64 13.22 -9.79
CA LYS A 156 -2.37 13.78 -8.63
C LYS A 156 -3.66 12.98 -8.43
N ILE A 157 -3.76 12.34 -7.28
CA ILE A 157 -4.96 11.59 -6.91
C ILE A 157 -6.11 12.57 -6.64
N GLY A 158 -7.19 12.40 -7.39
CA GLY A 158 -8.44 13.15 -7.25
C GLY A 158 -9.31 12.65 -6.10
N SER A 159 -10.60 12.96 -6.17
CA SER A 159 -11.63 12.50 -5.24
C SER A 159 -12.71 11.74 -5.98
N GLY A 160 -13.48 10.92 -5.29
CA GLY A 160 -14.57 10.19 -5.92
C GLY A 160 -15.01 8.96 -5.12
N THR A 161 -15.94 8.20 -5.72
CA THR A 161 -16.46 6.97 -5.15
C THR A 161 -15.87 5.77 -5.88
N VAL A 162 -15.16 4.91 -5.17
CA VAL A 162 -14.54 3.69 -5.67
C VAL A 162 -15.20 2.45 -5.07
N ASN A 163 -15.17 1.35 -5.79
CA ASN A 163 -15.70 0.08 -5.32
C ASN A 163 -14.54 -0.89 -5.02
N SER A 164 -14.52 -1.42 -3.80
CA SER A 164 -13.50 -2.41 -3.43
C SER A 164 -13.80 -3.83 -3.94
N ASN A 165 -14.99 -4.05 -4.53
CA ASN A 165 -15.45 -5.36 -4.97
C ASN A 165 -15.34 -6.45 -3.88
N HIS A 166 -15.62 -6.07 -2.63
CA HIS A 166 -15.50 -6.92 -1.44
C HIS A 166 -14.06 -7.43 -1.17
N ASP A 167 -13.05 -6.86 -1.81
CA ASP A 167 -11.64 -7.17 -1.53
C ASP A 167 -11.09 -6.19 -0.49
N HIS A 168 -10.73 -6.73 0.68
CA HIS A 168 -10.22 -5.93 1.80
C HIS A 168 -8.91 -5.21 1.47
N ARG A 169 -8.05 -5.79 0.61
CA ARG A 169 -6.77 -5.19 0.23
C ARG A 169 -6.97 -3.97 -0.66
N ILE A 170 -7.95 -4.04 -1.56
CA ILE A 170 -8.35 -2.90 -2.40
C ILE A 170 -8.94 -1.79 -1.53
N ALA A 171 -9.83 -2.13 -0.61
CA ALA A 171 -10.44 -1.15 0.29
C ALA A 171 -9.38 -0.43 1.15
N MET A 172 -8.44 -1.17 1.76
CA MET A 172 -7.35 -0.57 2.54
C MET A 172 -6.39 0.25 1.67
N ALA A 173 -6.10 -0.20 0.44
CA ALA A 173 -5.25 0.55 -0.49
C ALA A 173 -5.86 1.92 -0.84
N PHE A 174 -7.14 1.97 -1.19
CA PHE A 174 -7.82 3.25 -1.45
C PHE A 174 -7.97 4.12 -0.19
N SER A 175 -8.06 3.53 0.99
CA SER A 175 -7.99 4.30 2.25
C SER A 175 -6.66 5.02 2.39
N VAL A 176 -5.55 4.36 2.05
CA VAL A 176 -4.22 4.99 2.04
C VAL A 176 -4.09 6.03 0.93
N ALA A 177 -4.68 5.79 -0.25
CA ALA A 177 -4.70 6.77 -1.35
C ALA A 177 -5.33 8.12 -0.92
N GLY A 178 -6.29 8.08 0.02
CA GLY A 178 -6.90 9.26 0.63
C GLY A 178 -5.92 10.24 1.28
N LEU A 179 -4.72 9.80 1.67
CA LEU A 179 -3.66 10.67 2.20
C LEU A 179 -3.09 11.66 1.16
N ARG A 180 -3.25 11.35 -0.12
CA ARG A 180 -2.72 12.14 -1.25
C ARG A 180 -3.81 12.67 -2.17
N SER A 181 -5.06 12.38 -1.87
CA SER A 181 -6.21 12.83 -2.68
C SER A 181 -6.48 14.32 -2.49
N SER A 182 -7.04 14.93 -3.52
CA SER A 182 -7.46 16.36 -3.49
C SER A 182 -8.78 16.57 -2.74
N GLY A 183 -9.50 15.50 -2.39
CA GLY A 183 -10.75 15.53 -1.64
C GLY A 183 -11.08 14.13 -1.11
N ALA A 184 -12.28 13.93 -0.60
CA ALA A 184 -12.68 12.65 -0.02
C ALA A 184 -12.75 11.53 -1.06
N ILE A 185 -12.29 10.33 -0.65
CA ILE A 185 -12.50 9.08 -1.37
C ILE A 185 -13.53 8.27 -0.60
N THR A 186 -14.69 8.03 -1.20
CA THR A 186 -15.71 7.12 -0.64
C THR A 186 -15.46 5.70 -1.16
N ILE A 187 -15.35 4.73 -0.25
CA ILE A 187 -15.06 3.34 -0.60
C ILE A 187 -16.28 2.48 -0.31
N GLN A 188 -16.83 1.89 -1.36
CA GLN A 188 -17.98 0.98 -1.27
C GLN A 188 -17.54 -0.48 -1.07
N ASN A 189 -18.43 -1.29 -0.48
CA ASN A 189 -18.26 -2.73 -0.28
C ASN A 189 -17.03 -3.11 0.58
N CYS A 190 -16.68 -2.28 1.57
CA CYS A 190 -15.45 -2.42 2.38
C CYS A 190 -15.62 -3.22 3.69
N LYS A 191 -16.76 -3.89 3.93
CA LYS A 191 -17.03 -4.64 5.18
C LYS A 191 -15.99 -5.73 5.49
N ASN A 192 -15.36 -6.29 4.47
CA ASN A 192 -14.37 -7.36 4.61
C ASN A 192 -13.06 -6.91 5.29
N ILE A 193 -12.80 -5.61 5.42
CA ILE A 193 -11.68 -5.10 6.23
C ILE A 193 -11.80 -5.62 7.67
N ALA A 194 -13.00 -5.55 8.26
CA ALA A 194 -13.23 -5.97 9.65
C ALA A 194 -12.91 -7.46 9.91
N THR A 195 -13.01 -8.31 8.89
CA THR A 195 -12.67 -9.73 9.00
C THR A 195 -11.15 -9.96 8.88
N SER A 196 -10.50 -9.31 7.91
CA SER A 196 -9.10 -9.57 7.57
C SER A 196 -8.12 -8.75 8.41
N PHE A 197 -8.49 -7.51 8.75
CA PHE A 197 -7.70 -6.61 9.58
C PHE A 197 -8.62 -5.79 10.51
N PRO A 198 -9.19 -6.41 11.57
CA PRO A 198 -10.24 -5.82 12.40
C PRO A 198 -9.92 -4.43 12.96
N ASN A 199 -8.65 -4.16 13.28
CA ASN A 199 -8.22 -2.91 13.89
C ASN A 199 -7.60 -1.93 12.87
N PHE A 200 -7.76 -2.16 11.55
CA PHE A 200 -7.15 -1.30 10.53
C PHE A 200 -7.56 0.17 10.72
N VAL A 201 -8.85 0.43 10.89
CA VAL A 201 -9.37 1.80 11.03
C VAL A 201 -8.83 2.47 12.29
N ASP A 202 -8.81 1.75 13.42
CA ASP A 202 -8.31 2.30 14.69
C ASP A 202 -6.81 2.61 14.62
N ILE A 203 -6.02 1.70 14.04
CA ILE A 203 -4.58 1.93 13.85
C ILE A 203 -4.36 3.09 12.87
N ALA A 204 -5.07 3.12 11.76
CA ALA A 204 -4.97 4.20 10.78
C ALA A 204 -5.29 5.57 11.41
N ARG A 205 -6.34 5.65 12.21
CA ARG A 205 -6.68 6.88 12.98
C ARG A 205 -5.60 7.24 14.00
N SER A 206 -5.04 6.26 14.69
CA SER A 206 -3.99 6.49 15.69
C SER A 206 -2.71 7.08 15.09
N VAL A 207 -2.42 6.79 13.81
CA VAL A 207 -1.29 7.36 13.07
C VAL A 207 -1.68 8.61 12.26
N GLY A 208 -2.88 9.16 12.50
CA GLY A 208 -3.31 10.46 11.96
C GLY A 208 -4.04 10.41 10.62
N MET A 209 -4.41 9.24 10.12
CA MET A 209 -5.28 9.12 8.95
C MET A 209 -6.71 9.54 9.31
N LYS A 210 -7.36 10.31 8.44
CA LYS A 210 -8.77 10.68 8.60
C LYS A 210 -9.64 9.65 7.87
N ILE A 211 -10.27 8.78 8.62
CA ILE A 211 -11.17 7.73 8.10
C ILE A 211 -12.48 7.78 8.88
N ASP A 212 -13.59 7.95 8.17
CA ASP A 212 -14.93 7.88 8.73
C ASP A 212 -15.63 6.60 8.24
N LEU A 213 -16.38 5.96 9.12
CA LEU A 213 -17.21 4.81 8.80
C LEU A 213 -18.65 5.30 8.66
N GLU A 214 -19.20 5.18 7.46
CA GLU A 214 -20.61 5.44 7.22
C GLU A 214 -21.41 4.16 7.52
N SER A 215 -22.40 4.28 8.39
CA SER A 215 -23.39 3.20 8.65
C SER A 215 -24.35 3.16 7.47
N ASN A 216 -24.39 2.04 6.74
CA ASN A 216 -25.47 1.75 5.79
C ASN A 216 -26.66 1.15 6.51
#